data_c637d2eece010b89b770b6cc435dc3e3
#
_entry.id   c637d2eece010b89b770b6cc435dc3e3
#
_cell.length_a   1.000
_cell.length_b   1.000
_cell.length_c   1.000
_cell.angle_alpha   90.00
_cell.angle_beta   90.00
_cell.angle_gamma   90.00
#
_symmetry.space_group_name_H-M   'P 1'
#
loop_
_entity.id
_entity.type
_entity.pdbx_description
1 polymer ?
#
loop_
_entity_poly.entity_id
_entity_poly.type
_entity_poly.pdbx_seq_one_letter_code
_entity_poly.pdbx_strand_id
1 'polypeptide(L)'
;MQNKSFIYHLIIVFTLLILPLKAELFKITISSTVENEDPTVAKQTMIKENRVVALKQAIAKIIKQEDESSLNTLITIDIAKAAEVQFSIIKEVIQETTYSLTIEYVFDKKYIYNFLSTNNIYHIEKVYTDNKIVVIPIININGLKSIYQPNQWLELWQSIEPNTYLSTFIIPTQNEIKEEDVYTNNKDKLLELKNKFSANQVYLVILNINKITTENDESKEIYDLEIYDVLEARFIKSKPETIPVAFSKTIKELESSYKTDNLEKIEKSKVSKLFTFELSGISEWILVYNKLLKISEVSKVIIKEMTMDYVIAIINYDGEIIEFQKDLRKNKLNLNTNNFIVTQLD
;
A
#
# COMPACT_ATOMS: atom_id res chain seq x y z
N MET A 1 55.65 -3.99 -9.92
CA MET A 1 54.66 -4.60 -8.99
C MET A 1 53.65 -3.60 -8.46
N GLN A 2 53.14 -2.65 -9.28
CA GLN A 2 52.20 -1.60 -8.83
C GLN A 2 50.77 -1.72 -9.36
N ASN A 3 50.48 -2.65 -10.28
CA ASN A 3 49.15 -2.72 -10.93
C ASN A 3 48.15 -3.70 -10.29
N LYS A 4 48.52 -4.50 -9.31
CA LYS A 4 47.61 -5.46 -8.66
C LYS A 4 46.77 -4.82 -7.54
N SER A 5 47.27 -3.79 -6.88
CA SER A 5 46.56 -3.09 -5.79
C SER A 5 45.39 -2.24 -6.28
N PHE A 6 45.48 -1.68 -7.49
CA PHE A 6 44.45 -0.83 -8.06
C PHE A 6 43.20 -1.60 -8.50
N ILE A 7 43.39 -2.84 -8.96
CA ILE A 7 42.29 -3.73 -9.37
C ILE A 7 41.46 -4.20 -8.18
N TYR A 8 42.09 -4.48 -7.02
CA TYR A 8 41.37 -4.87 -5.81
C TYR A 8 40.54 -3.72 -5.22
N HIS A 9 41.00 -2.48 -5.30
CA HIS A 9 40.22 -1.33 -4.85
C HIS A 9 39.05 -0.99 -5.78
N LEU A 10 39.17 -1.25 -7.09
CA LEU A 10 38.08 -1.07 -8.05
C LEU A 10 36.98 -2.13 -7.88
N ILE A 11 37.34 -3.37 -7.54
CA ILE A 11 36.40 -4.45 -7.28
C ILE A 11 35.64 -4.22 -5.95
N ILE A 12 36.30 -3.71 -4.92
CA ILE A 12 35.67 -3.38 -3.63
C ILE A 12 34.70 -2.21 -3.76
N VAL A 13 34.99 -1.20 -4.58
CA VAL A 13 34.07 -0.07 -4.84
C VAL A 13 32.85 -0.51 -5.65
N PHE A 14 32.98 -1.48 -6.55
CA PHE A 14 31.85 -1.98 -7.34
C PHE A 14 30.93 -2.91 -6.56
N THR A 15 31.42 -3.65 -5.58
CA THR A 15 30.59 -4.51 -4.70
C THR A 15 29.83 -3.75 -3.64
N LEU A 16 30.19 -2.49 -3.34
CA LEU A 16 29.47 -1.64 -2.36
C LEU A 16 28.26 -0.92 -2.94
N LEU A 17 28.03 -0.99 -4.26
CA LEU A 17 26.89 -0.35 -4.93
C LEU A 17 25.70 -1.27 -5.19
N ILE A 18 25.78 -2.55 -4.83
CA ILE A 18 24.62 -3.44 -4.82
C ILE A 18 23.97 -3.35 -3.44
N LEU A 19 23.37 -2.23 -3.12
CA LEU A 19 22.37 -2.17 -2.06
C LEU A 19 21.21 -3.07 -2.50
N PRO A 20 20.77 -4.05 -1.67
CA PRO A 20 19.58 -4.81 -2.01
C PRO A 20 18.44 -3.81 -2.19
N LEU A 21 17.82 -3.78 -3.38
CA LEU A 21 16.56 -3.08 -3.58
C LEU A 21 15.62 -3.62 -2.51
N LYS A 22 15.32 -2.80 -1.50
CA LYS A 22 14.30 -3.18 -0.53
C LYS A 22 13.01 -3.35 -1.30
N ALA A 23 12.33 -4.47 -1.08
CA ALA A 23 10.99 -4.67 -1.61
C ALA A 23 10.14 -3.43 -1.29
N GLU A 24 9.58 -2.79 -2.30
CA GLU A 24 8.87 -1.53 -2.15
C GLU A 24 7.38 -1.74 -2.38
N LEU A 25 6.56 -1.04 -1.59
CA LEU A 25 5.09 -1.06 -1.69
C LEU A 25 4.56 -0.82 -3.12
N PHE A 26 5.33 -0.07 -3.92
CA PHE A 26 5.00 0.31 -5.30
C PHE A 26 5.65 -0.60 -6.36
N LYS A 27 6.12 -1.78 -5.96
CA LYS A 27 6.60 -2.83 -6.83
C LYS A 27 5.47 -3.83 -7.06
N ILE A 28 5.04 -4.00 -8.32
CA ILE A 28 3.87 -4.82 -8.68
C ILE A 28 4.23 -5.75 -9.82
N THR A 29 3.92 -7.03 -9.64
CA THR A 29 4.07 -8.05 -10.68
C THR A 29 2.71 -8.38 -11.28
N ILE A 30 2.59 -8.30 -12.61
CA ILE A 30 1.40 -8.66 -13.38
C ILE A 30 1.72 -9.82 -14.29
N SER A 31 0.88 -10.85 -14.22
CA SER A 31 0.89 -11.96 -15.20
C SER A 31 -0.40 -11.88 -16.01
N SER A 32 -0.28 -11.93 -17.32
CA SER A 32 -1.40 -11.91 -18.26
C SER A 32 -1.12 -12.79 -19.46
N THR A 33 -2.19 -13.19 -20.15
CA THR A 33 -2.15 -14.02 -21.36
C THR A 33 -3.13 -13.44 -22.36
N VAL A 34 -2.74 -13.41 -23.62
CA VAL A 34 -3.56 -12.93 -24.73
C VAL A 34 -3.42 -13.87 -25.92
N GLU A 35 -4.49 -14.04 -26.67
CA GLU A 35 -4.47 -14.67 -27.99
C GLU A 35 -4.16 -13.61 -29.04
N ASN A 36 -3.08 -13.78 -29.78
CA ASN A 36 -2.69 -12.87 -30.86
C ASN A 36 -1.76 -13.58 -31.84
N GLU A 37 -1.99 -13.41 -33.13
CA GLU A 37 -1.18 -13.99 -34.18
C GLU A 37 0.21 -13.33 -34.32
N ASP A 38 0.34 -12.05 -33.88
CA ASP A 38 1.62 -11.32 -33.87
C ASP A 38 2.15 -11.16 -32.43
N PRO A 39 3.16 -11.93 -32.04
CA PRO A 39 3.76 -11.83 -30.70
C PRO A 39 4.33 -10.45 -30.37
N THR A 40 4.81 -9.70 -31.37
CA THR A 40 5.38 -8.36 -31.17
C THR A 40 4.30 -7.35 -30.79
N VAL A 41 3.16 -7.40 -31.48
CA VAL A 41 2.00 -6.57 -31.17
C VAL A 41 1.44 -6.96 -29.82
N ALA A 42 1.27 -8.26 -29.55
CA ALA A 42 0.84 -8.78 -28.26
C ALA A 42 1.70 -8.23 -27.11
N LYS A 43 3.02 -8.37 -27.21
CA LYS A 43 3.98 -7.88 -26.20
C LYS A 43 3.83 -6.39 -25.93
N GLN A 44 3.82 -5.56 -26.96
CA GLN A 44 3.71 -4.10 -26.80
C GLN A 44 2.39 -3.68 -26.17
N THR A 45 1.29 -4.29 -26.56
CA THR A 45 -0.04 -4.04 -26.01
C THR A 45 -0.09 -4.43 -24.55
N MET A 46 0.36 -5.65 -24.20
CA MET A 46 0.38 -6.13 -22.82
C MET A 46 1.26 -5.29 -21.91
N ILE A 47 2.44 -4.84 -22.36
CA ILE A 47 3.28 -3.93 -21.56
C ILE A 47 2.54 -2.64 -21.24
N LYS A 48 1.78 -2.07 -22.19
CA LYS A 48 1.03 -0.81 -21.98
C LYS A 48 -0.16 -1.00 -21.04
N GLU A 49 -0.96 -2.03 -21.27
CA GLU A 49 -2.17 -2.30 -20.49
C GLU A 49 -1.83 -2.76 -19.07
N ASN A 50 -0.88 -3.68 -18.93
CA ASN A 50 -0.43 -4.17 -17.63
C ASN A 50 0.18 -3.05 -16.76
N ARG A 51 0.86 -2.06 -17.36
CA ARG A 51 1.35 -0.89 -16.64
C ARG A 51 0.23 -0.12 -15.94
N VAL A 52 -0.89 0.11 -16.64
CA VAL A 52 -2.07 0.78 -16.08
C VAL A 52 -2.67 -0.03 -14.94
N VAL A 53 -2.82 -1.35 -15.15
CA VAL A 53 -3.32 -2.26 -14.12
C VAL A 53 -2.40 -2.28 -12.89
N ALA A 54 -1.09 -2.35 -13.12
CA ALA A 54 -0.08 -2.36 -12.04
C ALA A 54 -0.12 -1.05 -11.23
N LEU A 55 -0.20 0.11 -11.88
CA LEU A 55 -0.31 1.39 -11.16
C LEU A 55 -1.60 1.47 -10.33
N LYS A 56 -2.74 1.03 -10.88
CA LYS A 56 -3.99 0.97 -10.12
C LYS A 56 -3.88 0.07 -8.89
N GLN A 57 -3.26 -1.10 -9.03
CA GLN A 57 -3.02 -2.01 -7.90
C GLN A 57 -2.08 -1.41 -6.85
N ALA A 58 -1.02 -0.71 -7.27
CA ALA A 58 -0.12 -0.03 -6.36
C ALA A 58 -0.84 1.05 -5.53
N ILE A 59 -1.65 1.87 -6.20
CA ILE A 59 -2.42 2.94 -5.56
C ILE A 59 -3.53 2.37 -4.66
N ALA A 60 -4.23 1.32 -5.09
CA ALA A 60 -5.29 0.68 -4.31
C ALA A 60 -4.80 0.16 -2.93
N LYS A 61 -3.50 -0.12 -2.78
CA LYS A 61 -2.92 -0.48 -1.48
C LYS A 61 -3.01 0.64 -0.44
N ILE A 62 -3.00 1.91 -0.84
CA ILE A 62 -2.82 3.07 0.04
C ILE A 62 -4.03 4.02 0.12
N ILE A 63 -5.09 3.80 -0.64
CA ILE A 63 -6.32 4.62 -0.65
C ILE A 63 -7.52 3.85 -0.10
N LYS A 64 -8.63 4.55 0.17
CA LYS A 64 -9.90 3.91 0.53
C LYS A 64 -10.44 3.07 -0.63
N GLN A 65 -11.17 2.00 -0.31
CA GLN A 65 -11.79 1.14 -1.32
C GLN A 65 -12.83 1.90 -2.15
N GLU A 66 -13.52 2.86 -1.56
CA GLU A 66 -14.52 3.71 -2.22
C GLU A 66 -13.88 4.56 -3.32
N ASP A 67 -12.64 5.00 -3.14
CA ASP A 67 -11.89 5.81 -4.10
C ASP A 67 -11.29 4.98 -5.25
N GLU A 68 -11.23 3.64 -5.12
CA GLU A 68 -10.68 2.76 -6.17
C GLU A 68 -11.41 2.94 -7.52
N SER A 69 -12.72 3.19 -7.50
CA SER A 69 -13.52 3.39 -8.72
C SER A 69 -13.09 4.63 -9.53
N SER A 70 -12.68 5.70 -8.83
CA SER A 70 -12.22 6.94 -9.47
C SER A 70 -10.91 6.76 -10.23
N LEU A 71 -10.07 5.78 -9.84
CA LEU A 71 -8.83 5.48 -10.54
C LEU A 71 -9.05 5.06 -12.00
N ASN A 72 -10.22 4.50 -12.33
CA ASN A 72 -10.52 4.05 -13.69
C ASN A 72 -10.57 5.21 -14.70
N THR A 73 -11.00 6.38 -14.25
CA THR A 73 -11.06 7.60 -15.07
C THR A 73 -9.81 8.45 -14.98
N LEU A 74 -9.10 8.42 -13.84
CA LEU A 74 -7.94 9.25 -13.58
C LEU A 74 -6.64 8.67 -14.14
N ILE A 75 -6.48 7.33 -14.11
CA ILE A 75 -5.23 6.69 -14.53
C ILE A 75 -5.30 6.32 -16.01
N THR A 76 -4.60 7.11 -16.82
CA THR A 76 -4.37 6.87 -18.24
C THR A 76 -3.04 6.17 -18.47
N ILE A 77 -2.78 5.74 -19.71
CA ILE A 77 -1.49 5.17 -20.13
C ILE A 77 -0.35 6.17 -19.89
N ASP A 78 -0.56 7.46 -20.14
CA ASP A 78 0.46 8.50 -19.96
C ASP A 78 0.77 8.74 -18.49
N ILE A 79 -0.23 8.77 -17.62
CA ILE A 79 -0.04 8.84 -16.16
C ILE A 79 0.75 7.62 -15.66
N ALA A 80 0.38 6.41 -16.09
CA ALA A 80 1.07 5.20 -15.69
C ALA A 80 2.52 5.15 -16.17
N LYS A 81 2.79 5.65 -17.40
CA LYS A 81 4.13 5.79 -17.93
C LYS A 81 4.96 6.83 -17.19
N ALA A 82 4.37 7.97 -16.82
CA ALA A 82 5.06 9.01 -16.06
C ALA A 82 5.38 8.59 -14.61
N ALA A 83 4.55 7.73 -14.03
CA ALA A 83 4.78 7.17 -12.69
C ALA A 83 5.82 6.04 -12.68
N GLU A 84 6.07 5.37 -13.80
CA GLU A 84 6.99 4.23 -13.90
C GLU A 84 8.45 4.67 -13.78
N VAL A 85 9.18 4.04 -12.86
CA VAL A 85 10.65 4.18 -12.75
C VAL A 85 11.34 3.16 -13.65
N GLN A 86 10.87 1.92 -13.59
CA GLN A 86 11.36 0.81 -14.42
C GLN A 86 10.33 -0.29 -14.52
N PHE A 87 10.52 -1.18 -15.51
CA PHE A 87 9.85 -2.47 -15.56
C PHE A 87 10.84 -3.57 -15.96
N SER A 88 10.54 -4.82 -15.59
CA SER A 88 11.34 -5.99 -15.92
C SER A 88 10.45 -7.13 -16.37
N ILE A 89 10.77 -7.75 -17.49
CA ILE A 89 10.08 -8.97 -17.95
C ILE A 89 10.67 -10.15 -17.17
N ILE A 90 9.84 -10.76 -16.32
CA ILE A 90 10.24 -11.90 -15.49
C ILE A 90 10.08 -13.21 -16.24
N LYS A 91 8.99 -13.33 -17.04
CA LYS A 91 8.69 -14.52 -17.81
C LYS A 91 7.96 -14.14 -19.10
N GLU A 92 8.35 -14.79 -20.19
CA GLU A 92 7.73 -14.64 -21.50
C GLU A 92 7.54 -16.05 -22.10
N VAL A 93 6.33 -16.37 -22.52
CA VAL A 93 5.99 -17.68 -23.11
C VAL A 93 5.12 -17.46 -24.35
N ILE A 94 5.51 -18.08 -25.44
CA ILE A 94 4.79 -18.09 -26.72
C ILE A 94 4.38 -19.52 -27.02
N GLN A 95 3.09 -19.78 -27.18
CA GLN A 95 2.53 -21.09 -27.53
C GLN A 95 1.48 -20.90 -28.61
N GLU A 96 1.80 -21.38 -29.81
CA GLU A 96 0.92 -21.25 -31.01
C GLU A 96 0.43 -19.80 -31.18
N THR A 97 -0.86 -19.53 -30.87
CA THR A 97 -1.50 -18.21 -30.93
C THR A 97 -1.57 -17.51 -29.55
N THR A 98 -1.07 -18.16 -28.50
CA THR A 98 -1.14 -17.65 -27.13
C THR A 98 0.19 -17.02 -26.70
N TYR A 99 0.12 -15.78 -26.25
CA TYR A 99 1.26 -15.04 -25.70
C TYR A 99 1.03 -14.75 -24.23
N SER A 100 1.93 -15.23 -23.37
CA SER A 100 1.89 -15.02 -21.92
C SER A 100 3.09 -14.21 -21.44
N LEU A 101 2.83 -13.21 -20.59
CA LEU A 101 3.84 -12.29 -20.12
C LEU A 101 3.68 -12.06 -18.62
N THR A 102 4.79 -12.19 -17.88
CA THR A 102 4.89 -11.76 -16.48
C THR A 102 5.86 -10.59 -16.41
N ILE A 103 5.38 -9.44 -15.94
CA ILE A 103 6.13 -8.20 -15.85
C ILE A 103 6.08 -7.68 -14.42
N GLU A 104 7.22 -7.23 -13.94
CA GLU A 104 7.36 -6.47 -12.69
C GLU A 104 7.52 -4.99 -13.02
N TYR A 105 6.69 -4.16 -12.40
CA TYR A 105 6.74 -2.69 -12.51
C TYR A 105 7.14 -2.08 -11.17
N VAL A 106 7.98 -1.04 -11.22
CA VAL A 106 8.35 -0.22 -10.07
C VAL A 106 7.93 1.22 -10.36
N PHE A 107 7.17 1.82 -9.45
CA PHE A 107 6.64 3.17 -9.60
C PHE A 107 7.26 4.16 -8.62
N ASP A 108 7.35 5.43 -9.04
CA ASP A 108 7.83 6.54 -8.22
C ASP A 108 6.80 6.89 -7.14
N LYS A 109 7.17 6.63 -5.90
CA LYS A 109 6.39 6.94 -4.72
C LYS A 109 5.98 8.41 -4.64
N LYS A 110 6.92 9.33 -4.91
CA LYS A 110 6.68 10.77 -4.84
C LYS A 110 5.69 11.23 -5.91
N TYR A 111 5.84 10.68 -7.12
CA TYR A 111 4.89 10.96 -8.20
C TYR A 111 3.48 10.52 -7.82
N ILE A 112 3.32 9.28 -7.29
CA ILE A 112 2.02 8.76 -6.87
C ILE A 112 1.39 9.64 -5.80
N TYR A 113 2.13 10.01 -4.76
CA TYR A 113 1.59 10.86 -3.69
C TYR A 113 1.16 12.24 -4.19
N ASN A 114 1.98 12.88 -5.03
CA ASN A 114 1.62 14.15 -5.65
C ASN A 114 0.37 14.03 -6.54
N PHE A 115 0.28 12.95 -7.33
CA PHE A 115 -0.90 12.68 -8.17
C PHE A 115 -2.17 12.54 -7.34
N LEU A 116 -2.14 11.74 -6.26
CA LEU A 116 -3.27 11.55 -5.36
C LEU A 116 -3.67 12.84 -4.65
N SER A 117 -2.71 13.59 -4.12
CA SER A 117 -2.95 14.87 -3.46
C SER A 117 -3.56 15.91 -4.42
N THR A 118 -3.08 15.97 -5.67
CA THR A 118 -3.62 16.88 -6.69
C THR A 118 -5.07 16.55 -7.05
N ASN A 119 -5.45 15.27 -6.99
CA ASN A 119 -6.81 14.82 -7.25
C ASN A 119 -7.68 14.74 -5.98
N ASN A 120 -7.21 15.26 -4.84
CA ASN A 120 -7.88 15.25 -3.53
C ASN A 120 -8.24 13.83 -3.03
N ILE A 121 -7.41 12.83 -3.33
CA ILE A 121 -7.56 11.46 -2.83
C ILE A 121 -6.68 11.28 -1.60
N TYR A 122 -7.30 10.96 -0.46
CA TYR A 122 -6.59 10.66 0.78
C TYR A 122 -5.83 9.34 0.65
N HIS A 123 -4.58 9.33 1.12
CA HIS A 123 -3.70 8.17 0.98
C HIS A 123 -2.73 8.05 2.16
N ILE A 124 -2.25 6.84 2.39
CA ILE A 124 -1.27 6.54 3.44
C ILE A 124 0.13 6.83 2.89
N GLU A 125 0.79 7.87 3.41
CA GLU A 125 2.16 8.24 3.00
C GLU A 125 3.25 7.48 3.76
N LYS A 126 2.99 7.19 5.05
CA LYS A 126 3.90 6.41 5.88
C LYS A 126 3.34 5.02 6.08
N VAL A 127 4.05 4.03 5.55
CA VAL A 127 3.86 2.64 5.97
C VAL A 127 4.45 2.56 7.38
N TYR A 128 3.58 2.60 8.39
CA TYR A 128 4.00 2.29 9.75
C TYR A 128 4.24 0.79 9.81
N THR A 129 5.51 0.39 9.84
CA THR A 129 5.94 -1.01 10.00
C THR A 129 5.47 -1.65 11.31
N ASP A 130 4.73 -0.90 12.13
CA ASP A 130 4.28 -1.33 13.44
C ASP A 130 2.97 -2.15 13.41
N ASN A 131 2.28 -2.20 12.27
CA ASN A 131 1.13 -3.09 12.15
C ASN A 131 1.58 -4.52 11.85
N LYS A 132 1.76 -5.30 12.92
CA LYS A 132 2.11 -6.71 12.86
C LYS A 132 0.85 -7.56 13.00
N ILE A 133 0.69 -8.49 12.10
CA ILE A 133 -0.45 -9.42 12.05
C ILE A 133 0.11 -10.84 12.06
N VAL A 134 -0.27 -11.64 13.06
CA VAL A 134 0.00 -13.07 13.05
C VAL A 134 -1.06 -13.75 12.20
N VAL A 135 -0.62 -14.51 11.21
CA VAL A 135 -1.49 -15.30 10.32
C VAL A 135 -1.13 -16.76 10.44
N ILE A 136 -2.12 -17.58 10.71
CA ILE A 136 -1.97 -19.04 10.73
C ILE A 136 -2.74 -19.58 9.52
N PRO A 137 -2.05 -19.88 8.41
CA PRO A 137 -2.67 -20.41 7.21
C PRO A 137 -3.01 -21.89 7.39
N ILE A 138 -4.26 -22.24 7.23
CA ILE A 138 -4.78 -23.61 7.32
C ILE A 138 -5.31 -23.99 5.95
N ILE A 139 -4.84 -25.10 5.40
CA ILE A 139 -5.47 -25.71 4.23
C ILE A 139 -6.30 -26.92 4.68
N ASN A 140 -7.48 -27.07 4.11
CA ASN A 140 -8.37 -28.21 4.34
C ASN A 140 -8.77 -28.80 2.99
N ILE A 141 -8.24 -29.98 2.68
CA ILE A 141 -8.53 -30.69 1.42
C ILE A 141 -9.40 -31.90 1.73
N ASN A 142 -10.67 -31.87 1.30
CA ASN A 142 -11.64 -32.96 1.53
C ASN A 142 -11.73 -33.41 3.01
N GLY A 143 -11.66 -32.44 3.95
CA GLY A 143 -11.75 -32.72 5.39
C GLY A 143 -10.41 -32.94 6.10
N LEU A 144 -9.30 -33.06 5.36
CA LEU A 144 -7.96 -33.19 5.93
C LEU A 144 -7.30 -31.82 6.08
N LYS A 145 -7.15 -31.37 7.32
CA LYS A 145 -6.52 -30.09 7.67
C LYS A 145 -5.02 -30.23 7.81
N SER A 146 -4.29 -29.21 7.35
CA SER A 146 -2.84 -29.06 7.53
C SER A 146 -2.46 -27.60 7.74
N ILE A 147 -1.45 -27.37 8.59
CA ILE A 147 -0.89 -26.03 8.86
C ILE A 147 0.56 -25.95 8.37
N TYR A 148 1.41 -26.90 8.75
CA TYR A 148 2.85 -26.83 8.54
C TYR A 148 3.37 -27.71 7.40
N GLN A 149 2.55 -28.58 6.84
CA GLN A 149 2.97 -29.40 5.70
C GLN A 149 3.10 -28.52 4.44
N PRO A 150 4.17 -28.71 3.63
CA PRO A 150 4.36 -27.95 2.41
C PRO A 150 3.15 -28.05 1.47
N ASN A 151 2.63 -26.90 1.08
CA ASN A 151 1.53 -26.78 0.13
C ASN A 151 1.51 -25.36 -0.44
N GLN A 152 0.84 -25.16 -1.58
CA GLN A 152 0.80 -23.86 -2.27
C GLN A 152 0.23 -22.71 -1.41
N TRP A 153 -0.73 -22.99 -0.51
CA TRP A 153 -1.31 -21.99 0.38
C TRP A 153 -0.27 -21.46 1.38
N LEU A 154 0.44 -22.37 2.04
CA LEU A 154 1.52 -22.00 2.98
C LEU A 154 2.69 -21.30 2.26
N GLU A 155 3.09 -21.79 1.08
CA GLU A 155 4.17 -21.21 0.27
C GLU A 155 3.89 -19.75 -0.09
N LEU A 156 2.66 -19.39 -0.48
CA LEU A 156 2.28 -18.01 -0.75
C LEU A 156 2.48 -17.11 0.46
N TRP A 157 2.09 -17.56 1.66
CA TRP A 157 2.29 -16.81 2.90
C TRP A 157 3.76 -16.65 3.27
N GLN A 158 4.57 -17.68 3.07
CA GLN A 158 6.01 -17.66 3.34
C GLN A 158 6.81 -16.86 2.31
N SER A 159 6.27 -16.67 1.11
CA SER A 159 6.91 -15.91 0.04
C SER A 159 6.71 -14.39 0.14
N ILE A 160 5.97 -13.91 1.14
CA ILE A 160 5.75 -12.47 1.33
C ILE A 160 7.07 -11.78 1.65
N GLU A 161 7.50 -10.92 0.74
CA GLU A 161 8.67 -10.08 0.97
C GLU A 161 8.36 -8.93 1.95
N PRO A 162 9.31 -8.54 2.81
CA PRO A 162 9.12 -7.39 3.70
C PRO A 162 8.76 -6.11 2.93
N ASN A 163 7.88 -5.29 3.51
CA ASN A 163 7.41 -4.01 2.94
C ASN A 163 6.63 -4.09 1.62
N THR A 164 6.18 -5.28 1.23
CA THR A 164 5.27 -5.45 0.07
C THR A 164 3.86 -4.95 0.38
N TYR A 165 3.47 -4.99 1.64
CA TYR A 165 2.14 -4.64 2.15
C TYR A 165 2.22 -3.56 3.24
N LEU A 166 1.08 -3.00 3.62
CA LEU A 166 0.97 -2.03 4.73
C LEU A 166 1.24 -2.66 6.09
N SER A 167 1.01 -3.98 6.20
CA SER A 167 1.18 -4.77 7.41
C SER A 167 2.36 -5.71 7.30
N THR A 168 2.98 -6.02 8.43
CA THR A 168 3.97 -7.09 8.53
C THR A 168 3.25 -8.38 8.92
N PHE A 169 3.19 -9.34 8.01
CA PHE A 169 2.60 -10.66 8.29
C PHE A 169 3.64 -11.59 8.92
N ILE A 170 3.25 -12.23 10.01
CA ILE A 170 4.09 -13.16 10.77
C ILE A 170 3.41 -14.53 10.70
N ILE A 171 4.10 -15.49 10.10
CA ILE A 171 3.64 -16.88 9.98
C ILE A 171 4.36 -17.70 11.06
N PRO A 172 3.67 -18.15 12.11
CA PRO A 172 4.31 -18.90 13.19
C PRO A 172 4.72 -20.29 12.72
N THR A 173 5.77 -20.80 13.32
CA THR A 173 6.28 -22.16 13.09
C THR A 173 5.66 -23.16 14.08
N GLN A 174 5.83 -24.47 13.82
CA GLN A 174 5.37 -25.55 14.68
C GLN A 174 5.98 -25.48 16.11
N ASN A 175 7.15 -24.88 16.26
CA ASN A 175 7.78 -24.67 17.56
C ASN A 175 7.13 -23.56 18.39
N GLU A 176 6.33 -22.71 17.76
CA GLU A 176 5.71 -21.54 18.38
C GLU A 176 4.27 -21.78 18.78
N ILE A 177 3.54 -22.59 17.99
CA ILE A 177 2.19 -23.04 18.33
C ILE A 177 1.94 -24.43 17.73
N LYS A 178 1.29 -25.30 18.50
CA LYS A 178 0.96 -26.66 18.05
C LYS A 178 -0.32 -26.66 17.22
N GLU A 179 -0.41 -27.58 16.27
CA GLU A 179 -1.63 -27.77 15.46
C GLU A 179 -2.89 -28.00 16.30
N GLU A 180 -2.77 -28.77 17.40
CA GLU A 180 -3.87 -29.05 18.31
C GLU A 180 -4.46 -27.77 18.91
N ASP A 181 -3.61 -26.83 19.36
CA ASP A 181 -4.04 -25.53 19.91
C ASP A 181 -4.79 -24.69 18.86
N VAL A 182 -4.36 -24.77 17.60
CA VAL A 182 -5.00 -24.08 16.48
C VAL A 182 -6.34 -24.70 16.13
N TYR A 183 -6.41 -26.03 15.99
CA TYR A 183 -7.64 -26.73 15.62
C TYR A 183 -8.72 -26.67 16.69
N THR A 184 -8.34 -26.60 17.97
CA THR A 184 -9.27 -26.42 19.09
C THR A 184 -9.59 -24.94 19.36
N ASN A 185 -9.00 -24.01 18.56
CA ASN A 185 -9.12 -22.56 18.78
C ASN A 185 -8.77 -22.16 20.23
N ASN A 186 -7.65 -22.69 20.75
CA ASN A 186 -7.18 -22.40 22.09
C ASN A 186 -6.81 -20.92 22.21
N LYS A 187 -7.78 -20.11 22.64
CA LYS A 187 -7.65 -18.64 22.67
C LYS A 187 -6.47 -18.17 23.50
N ASP A 188 -6.17 -18.83 24.63
CA ASP A 188 -5.07 -18.43 25.50
C ASP A 188 -3.71 -18.60 24.79
N LYS A 189 -3.52 -19.72 24.08
CA LYS A 189 -2.31 -19.97 23.30
C LYS A 189 -2.17 -19.04 22.11
N LEU A 190 -3.27 -18.71 21.44
CA LEU A 190 -3.28 -17.74 20.34
C LEU A 190 -2.96 -16.31 20.83
N LEU A 191 -3.42 -15.92 22.03
CA LEU A 191 -3.08 -14.65 22.66
C LEU A 191 -1.63 -14.62 23.17
N GLU A 192 -1.08 -15.72 23.72
CA GLU A 192 0.34 -15.85 24.05
C GLU A 192 1.21 -15.58 22.79
N LEU A 193 0.80 -16.16 21.65
CA LEU A 193 1.48 -15.97 20.37
C LEU A 193 1.46 -14.51 19.92
N LYS A 194 0.30 -13.85 20.02
CA LYS A 194 0.14 -12.42 19.75
C LYS A 194 1.15 -11.58 20.55
N ASN A 195 1.22 -11.84 21.87
CA ASN A 195 2.09 -11.11 22.78
C ASN A 195 3.58 -11.37 22.48
N LYS A 196 3.94 -12.62 22.17
CA LYS A 196 5.31 -13.02 21.80
C LYS A 196 5.82 -12.21 20.62
N PHE A 197 5.02 -11.99 19.60
CA PHE A 197 5.41 -11.23 18.40
C PHE A 197 5.12 -9.74 18.49
N SER A 198 4.55 -9.27 19.61
CA SER A 198 4.05 -7.89 19.75
C SER A 198 3.13 -7.53 18.57
N ALA A 199 2.24 -8.45 18.20
CA ALA A 199 1.34 -8.28 17.08
C ALA A 199 0.05 -7.55 17.51
N ASN A 200 -0.57 -6.86 16.57
CA ASN A 200 -1.84 -6.17 16.78
C ASN A 200 -3.01 -7.17 16.76
N GLN A 201 -2.94 -8.14 15.85
CA GLN A 201 -4.02 -9.08 15.55
C GLN A 201 -3.50 -10.50 15.32
N VAL A 202 -4.37 -11.49 15.48
CA VAL A 202 -4.12 -12.90 15.15
C VAL A 202 -5.30 -13.42 14.34
N TYR A 203 -5.01 -13.99 13.18
CA TYR A 203 -6.01 -14.58 12.30
C TYR A 203 -5.73 -16.06 12.02
N LEU A 204 -6.77 -16.87 12.05
CA LEU A 204 -6.76 -18.19 11.43
C LEU A 204 -7.36 -18.05 10.03
N VAL A 205 -6.61 -18.42 9.02
CA VAL A 205 -7.03 -18.27 7.62
C VAL A 205 -7.16 -19.65 6.99
N ILE A 206 -8.39 -20.10 6.82
CA ILE A 206 -8.72 -21.46 6.42
C ILE A 206 -9.15 -21.44 4.96
N LEU A 207 -8.40 -22.15 4.12
CA LEU A 207 -8.78 -22.42 2.74
C LEU A 207 -9.29 -23.86 2.61
N ASN A 208 -10.59 -24.01 2.42
CA ASN A 208 -11.24 -25.30 2.17
C ASN A 208 -11.25 -25.55 0.66
N ILE A 209 -10.75 -26.72 0.25
CA ILE A 209 -10.74 -27.20 -1.13
C ILE A 209 -11.53 -28.49 -1.20
N ASN A 210 -12.66 -28.44 -1.88
CA ASN A 210 -13.54 -29.59 -2.09
C ASN A 210 -13.48 -29.98 -3.57
N LYS A 211 -13.17 -31.24 -3.85
CA LYS A 211 -13.24 -31.82 -5.19
C LYS A 211 -14.61 -32.41 -5.42
N ILE A 212 -15.30 -31.93 -6.43
CA ILE A 212 -16.58 -32.49 -6.88
C ILE A 212 -16.41 -33.09 -8.27
N THR A 213 -17.02 -34.22 -8.51
CA THR A 213 -17.16 -34.80 -9.85
C THR A 213 -18.43 -34.26 -10.47
N THR A 214 -18.31 -33.64 -11.64
CA THR A 214 -19.46 -33.16 -12.42
C THR A 214 -20.16 -34.30 -13.13
N GLU A 215 -21.34 -34.09 -13.65
CA GLU A 215 -22.11 -35.10 -14.42
C GLU A 215 -21.38 -35.63 -15.66
N ASN A 216 -20.36 -34.90 -16.13
CA ASN A 216 -19.53 -35.29 -17.27
C ASN A 216 -18.21 -35.97 -16.87
N ASP A 217 -18.08 -36.50 -15.65
CA ASP A 217 -16.86 -37.10 -15.08
C ASP A 217 -15.65 -36.13 -14.98
N GLU A 218 -15.87 -34.82 -15.11
CA GLU A 218 -14.83 -33.84 -14.91
C GLU A 218 -14.71 -33.49 -13.40
N SER A 219 -13.48 -33.53 -12.88
CA SER A 219 -13.20 -33.12 -11.51
C SER A 219 -13.05 -31.59 -11.44
N LYS A 220 -13.89 -30.94 -10.63
CA LYS A 220 -13.81 -29.49 -10.38
C LYS A 220 -13.47 -29.23 -8.91
N GLU A 221 -12.56 -28.29 -8.68
CA GLU A 221 -12.24 -27.82 -7.32
C GLU A 221 -13.12 -26.61 -6.97
N ILE A 222 -13.67 -26.65 -5.76
CA ILE A 222 -14.42 -25.54 -5.15
C ILE A 222 -13.61 -25.05 -3.97
N TYR A 223 -13.40 -23.74 -3.91
CA TYR A 223 -12.65 -23.08 -2.87
C TYR A 223 -13.59 -22.27 -1.96
N ASP A 224 -13.53 -22.53 -0.66
CA ASP A 224 -14.19 -21.73 0.37
C ASP A 224 -13.13 -21.17 1.31
N LEU A 225 -13.07 -19.83 1.40
CA LEU A 225 -12.14 -19.12 2.27
C LEU A 225 -12.85 -18.65 3.52
N GLU A 226 -12.31 -18.97 4.69
CA GLU A 226 -12.76 -18.49 6.00
C GLU A 226 -11.61 -17.79 6.71
N ILE A 227 -11.83 -16.55 7.15
CA ILE A 227 -10.89 -15.76 7.94
C ILE A 227 -11.52 -15.60 9.33
N TYR A 228 -10.86 -16.09 10.36
CA TYR A 228 -11.31 -15.97 11.74
C TYR A 228 -10.41 -15.00 12.50
N ASP A 229 -10.98 -13.89 12.96
CA ASP A 229 -10.35 -12.97 13.89
C ASP A 229 -10.45 -13.51 15.31
N VAL A 230 -9.29 -13.84 15.90
CA VAL A 230 -9.21 -14.44 17.24
C VAL A 230 -9.63 -13.46 18.33
N LEU A 231 -9.36 -12.16 18.15
CA LEU A 231 -9.67 -11.13 19.15
C LEU A 231 -11.15 -10.79 19.16
N GLU A 232 -11.71 -10.54 17.99
CA GLU A 232 -13.11 -10.13 17.83
C GLU A 232 -14.08 -11.32 17.75
N ALA A 233 -13.57 -12.55 17.66
CA ALA A 233 -14.35 -13.78 17.46
C ALA A 233 -15.28 -13.68 16.24
N ARG A 234 -14.80 -13.05 15.16
CA ARG A 234 -15.54 -12.77 13.93
C ARG A 234 -15.04 -13.62 12.77
N PHE A 235 -15.98 -14.13 11.97
CA PHE A 235 -15.69 -14.84 10.73
C PHE A 235 -16.02 -13.99 9.51
N ILE A 236 -15.13 -14.02 8.53
CA ILE A 236 -15.33 -13.49 7.19
C ILE A 236 -15.25 -14.68 6.23
N LYS A 237 -16.23 -14.82 5.33
CA LYS A 237 -16.30 -15.93 4.38
C LYS A 237 -16.38 -15.40 2.95
N SER A 238 -15.70 -16.10 2.04
CA SER A 238 -15.77 -15.81 0.60
C SER A 238 -15.50 -17.07 -0.23
N LYS A 239 -15.86 -17.01 -1.52
CA LYS A 239 -15.65 -18.08 -2.50
C LYS A 239 -14.69 -17.59 -3.59
N PRO A 240 -13.40 -17.79 -3.43
CA PRO A 240 -12.40 -17.49 -4.47
C PRO A 240 -12.45 -18.56 -5.58
N GLU A 241 -11.97 -18.22 -6.76
CA GLU A 241 -11.88 -19.15 -7.90
C GLU A 241 -10.60 -20.00 -7.88
N THR A 242 -9.54 -19.50 -7.24
CA THR A 242 -8.22 -20.15 -7.18
C THR A 242 -7.50 -19.82 -5.87
N ILE A 243 -6.42 -20.56 -5.56
CA ILE A 243 -5.58 -20.30 -4.38
C ILE A 243 -4.93 -18.90 -4.42
N PRO A 244 -4.35 -18.41 -5.54
CA PRO A 244 -3.83 -17.04 -5.60
C PRO A 244 -4.89 -15.97 -5.39
N VAL A 245 -6.11 -16.17 -5.88
CA VAL A 245 -7.24 -15.25 -5.66
C VAL A 245 -7.66 -15.25 -4.19
N ALA A 246 -7.69 -16.43 -3.54
CA ALA A 246 -7.93 -16.55 -2.10
C ALA A 246 -6.89 -15.75 -1.30
N PHE A 247 -5.61 -15.89 -1.66
CA PHE A 247 -4.51 -15.19 -1.01
C PHE A 247 -4.68 -13.66 -1.13
N SER A 248 -4.91 -13.14 -2.34
CA SER A 248 -5.09 -11.72 -2.57
C SER A 248 -6.30 -11.15 -1.83
N LYS A 249 -7.43 -11.87 -1.82
CA LYS A 249 -8.63 -11.49 -1.05
C LYS A 249 -8.33 -11.45 0.44
N THR A 250 -7.58 -12.42 0.96
CA THR A 250 -7.20 -12.45 2.38
C THR A 250 -6.35 -11.24 2.76
N ILE A 251 -5.29 -10.97 2.01
CA ILE A 251 -4.44 -9.79 2.27
C ILE A 251 -5.28 -8.51 2.30
N LYS A 252 -6.14 -8.31 1.30
CA LYS A 252 -7.01 -7.12 1.22
C LYS A 252 -7.90 -6.99 2.46
N GLU A 253 -8.46 -8.09 2.94
CA GLU A 253 -9.33 -8.10 4.13
C GLU A 253 -8.55 -7.82 5.41
N LEU A 254 -7.39 -8.47 5.61
CA LEU A 254 -6.57 -8.28 6.81
C LEU A 254 -6.01 -6.85 6.92
N GLU A 255 -5.77 -6.19 5.81
CA GLU A 255 -5.31 -4.80 5.78
C GLU A 255 -6.44 -3.77 5.83
N SER A 256 -7.69 -4.16 5.55
CA SER A 256 -8.81 -3.22 5.38
C SER A 256 -9.08 -2.38 6.62
N SER A 257 -9.12 -2.98 7.80
CA SER A 257 -9.33 -2.27 9.07
C SER A 257 -8.21 -1.28 9.34
N TYR A 258 -6.96 -1.73 9.28
CA TYR A 258 -5.80 -0.87 9.47
C TYR A 258 -5.77 0.30 8.48
N LYS A 259 -6.09 0.02 7.20
CA LYS A 259 -6.14 1.03 6.14
C LYS A 259 -7.24 2.06 6.42
N THR A 260 -8.44 1.62 6.77
CA THR A 260 -9.57 2.49 7.08
C THR A 260 -9.27 3.37 8.29
N ASP A 261 -8.80 2.80 9.40
CA ASP A 261 -8.47 3.54 10.62
C ASP A 261 -7.41 4.63 10.39
N ASN A 262 -6.39 4.33 9.59
CA ASN A 262 -5.34 5.31 9.28
C ASN A 262 -5.84 6.40 8.33
N LEU A 263 -6.62 6.05 7.30
CA LEU A 263 -7.19 7.04 6.38
C LEU A 263 -8.20 7.94 7.06
N GLU A 264 -9.02 7.42 7.97
CA GLU A 264 -9.92 8.25 8.78
C GLU A 264 -9.15 9.22 9.70
N LYS A 265 -8.04 8.79 10.29
CA LYS A 265 -7.18 9.69 11.08
C LYS A 265 -6.58 10.78 10.20
N ILE A 266 -6.07 10.43 9.02
CA ILE A 266 -5.53 11.39 8.05
C ILE A 266 -6.63 12.37 7.60
N GLU A 267 -7.81 11.86 7.27
CA GLU A 267 -8.95 12.71 6.87
C GLU A 267 -9.39 13.65 7.99
N LYS A 268 -9.48 13.15 9.22
CA LYS A 268 -9.82 13.97 10.40
C LYS A 268 -8.71 14.96 10.79
N SER A 269 -7.44 14.65 10.50
CA SER A 269 -6.31 15.54 10.77
C SER A 269 -6.17 16.65 9.73
N LYS A 270 -6.64 16.45 8.50
CA LYS A 270 -6.57 17.46 7.44
C LYS A 270 -7.68 18.48 7.59
N VAL A 271 -7.31 19.62 8.13
CA VAL A 271 -8.21 20.76 8.28
C VAL A 271 -8.06 21.69 7.09
N SER A 272 -9.18 21.98 6.42
CA SER A 272 -9.24 22.99 5.36
C SER A 272 -9.97 24.20 5.91
N LYS A 273 -9.29 25.31 6.13
CA LYS A 273 -9.86 26.47 6.76
C LYS A 273 -9.49 27.77 6.06
N LEU A 274 -10.44 28.71 6.05
CA LEU A 274 -10.26 30.04 5.48
C LEU A 274 -9.55 30.92 6.51
N PHE A 275 -8.48 31.59 6.08
CA PHE A 275 -7.72 32.55 6.89
C PHE A 275 -7.63 33.88 6.14
N THR A 276 -7.67 34.96 6.91
CA THR A 276 -7.39 36.30 6.40
C THR A 276 -6.01 36.74 6.88
N PHE A 277 -5.14 37.12 5.96
CA PHE A 277 -3.82 37.62 6.25
C PHE A 277 -3.83 39.14 6.07
N GLU A 278 -3.64 39.89 7.15
CA GLU A 278 -3.48 41.33 7.10
C GLU A 278 -2.07 41.68 6.63
N LEU A 279 -1.94 42.55 5.65
CA LEU A 279 -0.70 42.88 4.96
C LEU A 279 -0.51 44.40 4.85
N SER A 280 0.76 44.80 4.79
CA SER A 280 1.15 46.22 4.44
C SER A 280 1.43 46.35 2.96
N GLY A 281 1.30 45.32 2.15
CA GLY A 281 1.51 45.29 0.72
C GLY A 281 1.78 43.87 0.16
N ILE A 282 1.76 43.75 -1.19
CA ILE A 282 1.89 42.45 -1.89
C ILE A 282 3.22 41.75 -1.59
N SER A 283 4.32 42.52 -1.43
CA SER A 283 5.64 41.97 -1.12
C SER A 283 5.63 41.19 0.23
N GLU A 284 4.82 41.64 1.16
CA GLU A 284 4.66 40.97 2.45
C GLU A 284 3.97 39.61 2.31
N TRP A 285 3.00 39.49 1.40
CA TRP A 285 2.37 38.19 1.11
C TRP A 285 3.40 37.14 0.67
N ILE A 286 4.35 37.50 -0.17
CA ILE A 286 5.39 36.55 -0.61
C ILE A 286 6.19 36.02 0.58
N LEU A 287 6.48 36.87 1.57
CA LEU A 287 7.18 36.47 2.78
C LEU A 287 6.29 35.53 3.65
N VAL A 288 5.03 35.89 3.83
CA VAL A 288 4.04 35.07 4.57
C VAL A 288 3.86 33.73 3.88
N TYR A 289 3.65 33.71 2.57
CA TYR A 289 3.49 32.48 1.78
C TYR A 289 4.70 31.54 1.93
N ASN A 290 5.91 32.08 1.84
CA ASN A 290 7.14 31.29 2.04
C ASN A 290 7.30 30.79 3.48
N LYS A 291 6.79 31.50 4.49
CA LYS A 291 6.74 31.04 5.88
C LYS A 291 5.74 29.89 6.04
N LEU A 292 4.56 29.98 5.42
CA LEU A 292 3.54 28.93 5.44
C LEU A 292 4.06 27.63 4.79
N LEU A 293 4.77 27.72 3.66
CA LEU A 293 5.34 26.55 3.00
C LEU A 293 6.49 25.88 3.76
N LYS A 294 7.04 26.54 4.79
CA LYS A 294 8.05 25.95 5.69
C LYS A 294 7.43 25.14 6.85
N ILE A 295 6.13 25.33 7.09
CA ILE A 295 5.41 24.55 8.10
C ILE A 295 5.10 23.18 7.51
N SER A 296 5.65 22.13 8.11
CA SER A 296 5.53 20.74 7.61
C SER A 296 4.09 20.26 7.53
N GLU A 297 3.25 20.80 8.42
CA GLU A 297 1.83 20.49 8.54
C GLU A 297 0.98 21.15 7.44
N VAL A 298 1.50 22.19 6.76
CA VAL A 298 0.79 22.85 5.65
C VAL A 298 0.99 22.08 4.36
N SER A 299 -0.10 21.49 3.86
CA SER A 299 -0.09 20.72 2.61
C SER A 299 -0.47 21.56 1.39
N LYS A 300 -1.30 22.61 1.56
CA LYS A 300 -1.75 23.44 0.44
C LYS A 300 -2.18 24.84 0.91
N VAL A 301 -1.90 25.86 0.10
CA VAL A 301 -2.38 27.23 0.26
C VAL A 301 -3.10 27.63 -1.02
N ILE A 302 -4.39 27.97 -0.93
CA ILE A 302 -5.24 28.34 -2.07
C ILE A 302 -5.71 29.78 -1.86
N ILE A 303 -5.21 30.70 -2.64
CA ILE A 303 -5.64 32.11 -2.60
C ILE A 303 -7.05 32.20 -3.18
N LYS A 304 -7.98 32.80 -2.43
CA LYS A 304 -9.35 33.09 -2.84
C LYS A 304 -9.52 34.55 -3.27
N GLU A 305 -8.88 35.44 -2.54
CA GLU A 305 -8.93 36.89 -2.78
C GLU A 305 -7.58 37.51 -2.38
N MET A 306 -7.16 38.52 -3.10
CA MET A 306 -5.93 39.27 -2.79
C MET A 306 -6.15 40.76 -3.09
N THR A 307 -5.83 41.59 -2.10
CA THR A 307 -5.82 43.05 -2.21
C THR A 307 -4.42 43.57 -1.76
N MET A 308 -4.26 44.89 -1.67
CA MET A 308 -3.04 45.46 -1.10
C MET A 308 -2.96 45.32 0.43
N ASP A 309 -4.11 45.24 1.10
CA ASP A 309 -4.21 45.27 2.56
C ASP A 309 -4.45 43.89 3.17
N TYR A 310 -4.90 42.93 2.39
CA TYR A 310 -5.15 41.57 2.87
C TYR A 310 -5.14 40.51 1.78
N VAL A 311 -4.91 39.25 2.21
CA VAL A 311 -5.12 38.05 1.40
C VAL A 311 -6.07 37.11 2.16
N ILE A 312 -7.09 36.61 1.46
CA ILE A 312 -7.94 35.52 1.93
C ILE A 312 -7.48 34.24 1.27
N ALA A 313 -7.06 33.27 2.05
CA ALA A 313 -6.61 31.98 1.52
C ALA A 313 -7.19 30.81 2.33
N ILE A 314 -7.49 29.73 1.64
CA ILE A 314 -7.73 28.43 2.28
C ILE A 314 -6.37 27.77 2.51
N ILE A 315 -6.13 27.39 3.76
CA ILE A 315 -4.96 26.60 4.15
C ILE A 315 -5.44 25.19 4.51
N ASN A 316 -4.86 24.22 3.83
CA ASN A 316 -4.98 22.82 4.21
C ASN A 316 -3.79 22.48 5.10
N TYR A 317 -4.05 22.07 6.33
CA TYR A 317 -3.02 21.71 7.30
C TYR A 317 -3.43 20.47 8.09
N ASP A 318 -2.43 19.78 8.64
CA ASP A 318 -2.63 18.60 9.47
C ASP A 318 -2.61 19.00 10.95
N GLY A 319 -3.52 18.42 11.75
CA GLY A 319 -3.59 18.60 13.19
C GLY A 319 -4.63 19.60 13.67
N GLU A 320 -4.61 19.84 14.99
CA GLU A 320 -5.53 20.74 15.67
C GLU A 320 -5.15 22.22 15.46
N ILE A 321 -6.14 23.11 15.43
CA ILE A 321 -5.92 24.56 15.24
C ILE A 321 -4.95 25.17 16.26
N ILE A 322 -4.91 24.62 17.48
CA ILE A 322 -4.02 25.08 18.54
C ILE A 322 -2.56 24.73 18.24
N GLU A 323 -2.32 23.56 17.66
CA GLU A 323 -0.98 23.13 17.22
C GLU A 323 -0.53 23.93 16.03
N PHE A 324 -1.39 24.11 15.04
CA PHE A 324 -1.13 24.97 13.89
C PHE A 324 -0.82 26.42 14.30
N GLN A 325 -1.52 26.98 15.29
CA GLN A 325 -1.22 28.30 15.87
C GLN A 325 0.21 28.36 16.45
N LYS A 326 0.67 27.30 17.13
CA LYS A 326 2.03 27.22 17.66
C LYS A 326 3.08 27.24 16.53
N ASP A 327 2.82 26.53 15.42
CA ASP A 327 3.74 26.44 14.31
C ASP A 327 3.77 27.74 13.49
N LEU A 328 2.64 28.42 13.36
CA LEU A 328 2.60 29.79 12.84
C LEU A 328 3.48 30.73 13.68
N ARG A 329 3.37 30.68 15.03
CA ARG A 329 4.20 31.50 15.92
C ARG A 329 5.70 31.24 15.81
N LYS A 330 6.12 29.97 15.65
CA LYS A 330 7.52 29.62 15.37
C LYS A 330 8.05 30.28 14.08
N ASN A 331 7.15 30.52 13.13
CA ASN A 331 7.44 31.18 11.88
C ASN A 331 7.14 32.68 11.88
N LYS A 332 7.02 33.29 13.09
CA LYS A 332 6.72 34.72 13.29
C LYS A 332 5.40 35.17 12.64
N LEU A 333 4.38 34.31 12.75
CA LEU A 333 3.01 34.60 12.36
C LEU A 333 2.11 34.42 13.60
N ASN A 334 1.18 35.32 13.83
CA ASN A 334 0.22 35.23 14.92
C ASN A 334 -1.17 34.98 14.38
N LEU A 335 -1.83 33.95 14.87
CA LEU A 335 -3.21 33.58 14.51
C LEU A 335 -4.16 33.96 15.65
N ASN A 336 -5.16 34.76 15.33
CA ASN A 336 -6.34 34.92 16.18
C ASN A 336 -7.35 33.81 15.83
N THR A 337 -7.54 32.85 16.73
CA THR A 337 -8.41 31.70 16.53
C THR A 337 -9.91 32.01 16.56
N ASN A 338 -10.32 33.19 17.05
CA ASN A 338 -11.73 33.58 17.08
C ASN A 338 -12.25 34.04 15.71
N ASN A 339 -11.41 34.72 14.93
CA ASN A 339 -11.79 35.28 13.63
C ASN A 339 -10.92 34.83 12.49
N PHE A 340 -9.95 33.93 12.74
CA PHE A 340 -8.99 33.37 11.76
C PHE A 340 -8.16 34.42 11.01
N ILE A 341 -7.85 35.54 11.68
CA ILE A 341 -6.96 36.56 11.16
C ILE A 341 -5.51 36.22 11.54
N VAL A 342 -4.62 36.29 10.55
CA VAL A 342 -3.18 36.08 10.72
C VAL A 342 -2.44 37.41 10.50
N THR A 343 -1.57 37.76 11.44
CA THR A 343 -0.72 38.94 11.39
C THR A 343 0.76 38.54 11.52
N GLN A 344 1.69 39.36 11.04
CA GLN A 344 3.10 39.12 11.31
C GLN A 344 3.46 39.55 12.75
N LEU A 345 4.43 38.84 13.33
CA LEU A 345 5.10 39.23 14.57
C LEU A 345 6.44 39.86 14.20
N ASP A 346 6.75 40.96 14.87
CA ASP A 346 8.01 41.70 14.73
C ASP A 346 9.26 40.85 15.07
#